data_7e0963636ca6f215c243e288190b3af5
#
_entry.id   7e0963636ca6f215c243e288190b3af5
#
_cell.length_a   1.000
_cell.length_b   1.000
_cell.length_c   1.000
_cell.angle_alpha   90.00
_cell.angle_beta   90.00
_cell.angle_gamma   90.00
#
_symmetry.space_group_name_H-M   'P 1'
#
loop_
_entity.id
_entity.type
_entity.pdbx_description
1 polymer ?
#
loop_
_entity_poly.entity_id
_entity_poly.type
_entity_poly.pdbx_seq_one_letter_code
_entity_poly.pdbx_strand_id
1 'polypeptide(L)'
;LQKEANISIIKQNLHMHEVSERQKEIDDLRSFESSFYSLAEVSRREFDALRITGRNKKNYSASDAVTYLESYMINSCKSKNAEELCKQFSIFDNESSMALFSAVRSFYILFKFTNESCPENHKERYYEIANYTMPVKFLHLVCLAYVFSDWKIIKDFESFGFFNRKGLDKYIMDFMDVKNFY
;
A
#
# COMPACT_ATOMS: atom_id res chain seq x y z
N LEU A 1 21.92 -55.34 -16.06
CA LEU A 1 20.81 -55.42 -15.12
C LEU A 1 20.98 -54.54 -13.88
N GLN A 2 22.06 -54.70 -13.06
CA GLN A 2 22.26 -53.95 -11.82
C GLN A 2 22.55 -52.46 -12.10
N LYS A 3 23.31 -52.15 -13.14
CA LYS A 3 23.62 -50.76 -13.55
C LYS A 3 22.39 -50.01 -14.09
N GLU A 4 21.56 -50.69 -14.83
CA GLU A 4 20.28 -50.13 -15.36
C GLU A 4 19.26 -49.91 -14.26
N ALA A 5 19.15 -50.79 -13.28
CA ALA A 5 18.33 -50.66 -12.10
C ALA A 5 18.74 -49.42 -11.26
N ASN A 6 20.06 -49.23 -11.05
CA ASN A 6 20.57 -48.07 -10.33
C ASN A 6 20.26 -46.76 -11.05
N ILE A 7 20.42 -46.72 -12.39
CA ILE A 7 20.07 -45.54 -13.20
C ILE A 7 18.56 -45.21 -13.10
N SER A 8 17.71 -46.22 -13.13
CA SER A 8 16.27 -46.07 -12.98
C SER A 8 15.91 -45.50 -11.62
N ILE A 9 16.49 -46.01 -10.53
CA ILE A 9 16.28 -45.52 -9.16
C ILE A 9 16.74 -44.05 -9.03
N ILE A 10 17.89 -43.69 -9.58
CA ILE A 10 18.38 -42.31 -9.56
C ILE A 10 17.40 -41.37 -10.28
N LYS A 11 16.93 -41.74 -11.47
CA LYS A 11 15.96 -40.95 -12.23
C LYS A 11 14.64 -40.80 -11.46
N GLN A 12 14.18 -41.84 -10.82
CA GLN A 12 12.93 -41.81 -10.02
C GLN A 12 13.07 -40.92 -8.80
N ASN A 13 14.21 -40.96 -8.10
CA ASN A 13 14.50 -40.08 -6.97
C ASN A 13 14.60 -38.63 -7.39
N LEU A 14 15.24 -38.30 -8.50
CA LEU A 14 15.31 -36.96 -9.04
C LEU A 14 13.90 -36.43 -9.38
N HIS A 15 13.07 -37.25 -10.05
CA HIS A 15 11.71 -36.86 -10.39
C HIS A 15 10.85 -36.63 -9.13
N MET A 16 10.95 -37.51 -8.11
CA MET A 16 10.23 -37.31 -6.84
C MET A 16 10.68 -36.04 -6.13
N HIS A 17 11.98 -35.71 -6.17
CA HIS A 17 12.50 -34.47 -5.60
C HIS A 17 11.91 -33.24 -6.30
N GLU A 18 11.91 -33.22 -7.65
CA GLU A 18 11.32 -32.13 -8.44
C GLU A 18 9.82 -31.96 -8.15
N VAL A 19 9.06 -33.06 -8.04
CA VAL A 19 7.64 -33.02 -7.72
C VAL A 19 7.42 -32.47 -6.31
N SER A 20 8.23 -32.89 -5.34
CA SER A 20 8.15 -32.41 -3.96
C SER A 20 8.49 -30.91 -3.84
N GLU A 21 9.50 -30.44 -4.56
CA GLU A 21 9.83 -29.00 -4.59
C GLU A 21 8.70 -28.16 -5.19
N ARG A 22 8.15 -28.57 -6.32
CA ARG A 22 7.00 -27.89 -6.93
C ARG A 22 5.78 -27.86 -6.01
N GLN A 23 5.49 -28.96 -5.32
CA GLN A 23 4.38 -29.00 -4.36
C GLN A 23 4.60 -28.02 -3.22
N LYS A 24 5.83 -27.94 -2.69
CA LYS A 24 6.20 -26.99 -1.65
C LYS A 24 6.03 -25.54 -2.12
N GLU A 25 6.50 -25.20 -3.32
CA GLU A 25 6.32 -23.86 -3.89
C GLU A 25 4.84 -23.48 -4.01
N ILE A 26 3.98 -24.42 -4.42
CA ILE A 26 2.53 -24.21 -4.52
C ILE A 26 1.93 -23.98 -3.14
N ASP A 27 2.32 -24.76 -2.14
CA ASP A 27 1.78 -24.66 -0.78
C ASP A 27 2.25 -23.36 -0.10
N ASP A 28 3.50 -22.96 -0.30
CA ASP A 28 4.05 -21.68 0.18
C ASP A 28 3.30 -20.50 -0.45
N LEU A 29 3.05 -20.55 -1.77
CA LEU A 29 2.29 -19.50 -2.47
C LEU A 29 0.84 -19.43 -1.96
N ARG A 30 0.16 -20.55 -1.76
CA ARG A 30 -1.20 -20.57 -1.21
C ARG A 30 -1.27 -19.99 0.19
N SER A 31 -0.29 -20.32 1.04
CA SER A 31 -0.20 -19.77 2.40
C SER A 31 -0.01 -18.25 2.37
N PHE A 32 0.88 -17.77 1.51
CA PHE A 32 1.08 -16.35 1.26
C PHE A 32 -0.22 -15.68 0.78
N GLU A 33 -0.89 -16.25 -0.24
CA GLU A 33 -2.14 -15.70 -0.79
C GLU A 33 -3.23 -15.54 0.27
N SER A 34 -3.42 -16.53 1.12
CA SER A 34 -4.40 -16.47 2.21
C SER A 34 -4.15 -15.30 3.14
N SER A 35 -2.89 -15.09 3.54
CA SER A 35 -2.50 -13.99 4.42
C SER A 35 -2.58 -12.64 3.69
N PHE A 36 -2.18 -12.58 2.43
CA PHE A 36 -2.24 -11.39 1.58
C PHE A 36 -3.67 -10.86 1.45
N TYR A 37 -4.62 -11.73 1.08
CA TYR A 37 -6.02 -11.30 0.94
C TYR A 37 -6.65 -10.90 2.27
N SER A 38 -6.26 -11.54 3.38
CA SER A 38 -6.69 -11.14 4.72
C SER A 38 -6.18 -9.74 5.08
N LEU A 39 -4.91 -9.42 4.79
CA LEU A 39 -4.34 -8.11 5.01
C LEU A 39 -4.94 -7.04 4.08
N ALA A 40 -5.22 -7.39 2.82
CA ALA A 40 -5.88 -6.49 1.88
C ALA A 40 -7.29 -6.12 2.37
N GLU A 41 -8.05 -7.09 2.89
CA GLU A 41 -9.37 -6.86 3.47
C GLU A 41 -9.30 -5.99 4.74
N VAL A 42 -8.30 -6.19 5.60
CA VAL A 42 -8.06 -5.33 6.77
C VAL A 42 -7.78 -3.89 6.31
N SER A 43 -6.89 -3.70 5.33
CA SER A 43 -6.56 -2.39 4.81
C SER A 43 -7.78 -1.67 4.23
N ARG A 44 -8.61 -2.38 3.50
CA ARG A 44 -9.86 -1.84 2.96
C ARG A 44 -10.82 -1.42 4.06
N ARG A 45 -11.03 -2.26 5.09
CA ARG A 45 -11.90 -1.95 6.23
C ARG A 45 -11.40 -0.74 7.02
N GLU A 46 -10.10 -0.60 7.23
CA GLU A 46 -9.51 0.58 7.87
C GLU A 46 -9.81 1.86 7.07
N PHE A 47 -9.69 1.79 5.73
CA PHE A 47 -10.05 2.92 4.88
C PHE A 47 -11.56 3.22 4.91
N ASP A 48 -12.41 2.21 4.85
CA ASP A 48 -13.88 2.38 4.90
C ASP A 48 -14.34 2.91 6.27
N ALA A 49 -13.59 2.61 7.33
CA ALA A 49 -13.83 3.13 8.67
C ALA A 49 -13.30 4.55 8.88
N LEU A 50 -12.48 5.07 7.98
CA LEU A 50 -11.92 6.43 8.07
C LEU A 50 -13.04 7.48 8.22
N ARG A 51 -12.92 8.33 9.24
CA ARG A 51 -13.83 9.44 9.50
C ARG A 51 -13.01 10.68 9.86
N ILE A 52 -13.34 11.79 9.25
CA ILE A 52 -12.78 13.11 9.61
C ILE A 52 -13.91 14.12 9.78
N THR A 53 -13.67 15.09 10.64
CA THR A 53 -14.56 16.27 10.77
C THR A 53 -13.93 17.44 10.01
N GLY A 54 -14.62 17.94 9.02
CA GLY A 54 -14.18 19.10 8.24
C GLY A 54 -14.25 20.40 9.05
N ARG A 55 -13.54 21.43 8.58
CA ARG A 55 -13.58 22.78 9.18
C ARG A 55 -14.96 23.42 9.12
N ASN A 56 -15.83 22.93 8.25
CA ASN A 56 -17.24 23.28 8.16
C ASN A 56 -18.14 22.49 9.15
N LYS A 57 -17.54 21.75 10.10
CA LYS A 57 -18.22 20.91 11.10
C LYS A 57 -19.04 19.74 10.52
N LYS A 58 -18.84 19.40 9.26
CA LYS A 58 -19.43 18.20 8.64
C LYS A 58 -18.49 17.01 8.79
N ASN A 59 -19.08 15.82 8.95
CA ASN A 59 -18.34 14.58 8.97
C ASN A 59 -18.24 14.00 7.56
N TYR A 60 -17.05 13.55 7.21
CA TYR A 60 -16.72 12.92 5.95
C TYR A 60 -16.14 11.54 6.23
N SER A 61 -16.40 10.58 5.35
CA SER A 61 -15.96 9.20 5.51
C SER A 61 -15.27 8.67 4.27
N ALA A 62 -14.30 7.79 4.46
CA ALA A 62 -13.62 7.06 3.39
C ALA A 62 -13.22 7.98 2.21
N SER A 63 -13.71 7.71 1.01
CA SER A 63 -13.40 8.49 -0.20
C SER A 63 -13.79 9.95 -0.10
N ASP A 64 -14.91 10.28 0.58
CA ASP A 64 -15.36 11.67 0.78
C ASP A 64 -14.40 12.42 1.71
N ALA A 65 -13.84 11.73 2.72
CA ALA A 65 -12.84 12.30 3.60
C ALA A 65 -11.57 12.70 2.83
N VAL A 66 -11.11 11.86 1.95
CA VAL A 66 -9.94 12.16 1.09
C VAL A 66 -10.25 13.31 0.13
N THR A 67 -11.42 13.28 -0.51
CA THR A 67 -11.85 14.37 -1.42
C THR A 67 -11.94 15.71 -0.69
N TYR A 68 -12.41 15.71 0.55
CA TYR A 68 -12.42 16.91 1.39
C TYR A 68 -11.00 17.39 1.69
N LEU A 69 -10.07 16.48 2.08
CA LEU A 69 -8.68 16.82 2.33
C LEU A 69 -8.00 17.42 1.09
N GLU A 70 -8.16 16.80 -0.09
CA GLU A 70 -7.65 17.31 -1.36
C GLU A 70 -8.09 18.76 -1.59
N SER A 71 -9.40 19.00 -1.51
CA SER A 71 -9.99 20.32 -1.70
C SER A 71 -9.51 21.33 -0.66
N TYR A 72 -9.37 20.91 0.58
CA TYR A 72 -8.88 21.75 1.66
C TYR A 72 -7.41 22.15 1.42
N MET A 73 -6.53 21.20 1.04
CA MET A 73 -5.12 21.50 0.77
C MET A 73 -4.95 22.44 -0.42
N ILE A 74 -5.67 22.21 -1.52
CA ILE A 74 -5.67 23.10 -2.69
C ILE A 74 -6.12 24.51 -2.33
N ASN A 75 -7.21 24.65 -1.57
CA ASN A 75 -7.71 25.97 -1.21
C ASN A 75 -6.82 26.70 -0.19
N SER A 76 -6.14 25.94 0.68
CA SER A 76 -5.28 26.49 1.72
C SER A 76 -3.92 26.95 1.21
N CYS A 77 -3.46 26.47 0.05
CA CYS A 77 -2.17 26.87 -0.53
C CYS A 77 -2.11 28.39 -0.86
N LYS A 78 -3.28 29.02 -1.07
CA LYS A 78 -3.37 30.47 -1.33
C LYS A 78 -3.04 31.36 -0.13
N SER A 79 -2.99 30.79 1.07
CA SER A 79 -2.82 31.54 2.32
C SER A 79 -1.82 30.90 3.29
N LYS A 80 -1.24 29.76 2.94
CA LYS A 80 -0.40 28.95 3.83
C LYS A 80 0.85 28.48 3.09
N ASN A 81 1.99 28.53 3.79
CA ASN A 81 3.24 27.97 3.29
C ASN A 81 3.26 26.42 3.46
N ALA A 82 4.32 25.79 2.95
CA ALA A 82 4.49 24.34 2.98
C ALA A 82 4.45 23.75 4.40
N GLU A 83 5.07 24.42 5.38
CA GLU A 83 5.11 23.97 6.77
C GLU A 83 3.71 24.00 7.39
N GLU A 84 2.95 25.07 7.15
CA GLU A 84 1.58 25.21 7.62
C GLU A 84 0.64 24.18 6.98
N LEU A 85 0.83 23.81 5.70
CA LEU A 85 0.07 22.76 5.03
C LEU A 85 0.35 21.39 5.67
N CYS A 86 1.62 21.06 5.93
CA CYS A 86 1.99 19.83 6.63
C CYS A 86 1.39 19.79 8.04
N LYS A 87 1.42 20.92 8.76
CA LYS A 87 0.79 21.05 10.08
C LYS A 87 -0.73 20.84 10.01
N GLN A 88 -1.40 21.39 9.00
CA GLN A 88 -2.84 21.18 8.84
C GLN A 88 -3.19 19.70 8.58
N PHE A 89 -2.40 19.00 7.76
CA PHE A 89 -2.58 17.57 7.55
C PHE A 89 -2.44 16.78 8.86
N SER A 90 -1.41 17.08 9.65
CA SER A 90 -1.21 16.48 10.98
C SER A 90 -2.34 16.79 11.95
N ILE A 91 -2.94 17.98 11.88
CA ILE A 91 -4.10 18.34 12.72
C ILE A 91 -5.31 17.49 12.36
N PHE A 92 -5.60 17.29 11.06
CA PHE A 92 -6.71 16.40 10.65
C PHE A 92 -6.51 14.97 11.15
N ASP A 93 -5.27 14.46 11.09
CA ASP A 93 -4.98 13.12 11.62
C ASP A 93 -5.19 13.04 13.13
N ASN A 94 -4.66 13.98 13.89
CA ASN A 94 -4.81 14.04 15.35
C ASN A 94 -6.30 14.19 15.77
N GLU A 95 -7.05 15.09 15.13
CA GLU A 95 -8.47 15.30 15.41
C GLU A 95 -9.34 14.08 15.05
N SER A 96 -8.90 13.25 14.12
CA SER A 96 -9.55 11.99 13.75
C SER A 96 -9.04 10.77 14.55
N SER A 97 -8.35 10.99 15.65
CA SER A 97 -7.72 9.93 16.46
C SER A 97 -6.75 9.06 15.65
N MET A 98 -5.92 9.69 14.83
CA MET A 98 -4.91 9.05 13.97
C MET A 98 -5.52 8.14 12.88
N ALA A 99 -6.72 8.43 12.43
CA ALA A 99 -7.41 7.59 11.45
C ALA A 99 -6.75 7.61 10.07
N LEU A 100 -6.15 8.74 9.65
CA LEU A 100 -5.40 8.83 8.39
C LEU A 100 -4.15 7.96 8.46
N PHE A 101 -3.38 8.09 9.54
CA PHE A 101 -2.19 7.26 9.77
C PHE A 101 -2.54 5.77 9.86
N SER A 102 -3.61 5.40 10.58
CA SER A 102 -4.04 4.00 10.74
C SER A 102 -4.39 3.36 9.40
N ALA A 103 -5.13 4.07 8.55
CA ALA A 103 -5.45 3.59 7.20
C ALA A 103 -4.16 3.39 6.37
N VAL A 104 -3.29 4.39 6.28
CA VAL A 104 -2.04 4.30 5.53
C VAL A 104 -1.12 3.19 6.07
N ARG A 105 -1.03 3.06 7.40
CA ARG A 105 -0.24 2.01 8.05
C ARG A 105 -0.77 0.60 7.72
N SER A 106 -2.08 0.40 7.66
CA SER A 106 -2.64 -0.92 7.31
C SER A 106 -2.22 -1.33 5.89
N PHE A 107 -2.21 -0.39 4.95
CA PHE A 107 -1.76 -0.62 3.58
C PHE A 107 -0.25 -0.82 3.49
N TYR A 108 0.52 -0.10 4.30
CA TYR A 108 1.95 -0.34 4.44
C TYR A 108 2.26 -1.76 4.91
N ILE A 109 1.51 -2.29 5.88
CA ILE A 109 1.67 -3.66 6.37
C ILE A 109 1.45 -4.68 5.24
N LEU A 110 0.46 -4.48 4.37
CA LEU A 110 0.22 -5.32 3.20
C LEU A 110 1.42 -5.31 2.24
N PHE A 111 1.97 -4.14 1.93
CA PHE A 111 3.14 -4.01 1.07
C PHE A 111 4.39 -4.62 1.68
N LYS A 112 4.62 -4.36 2.96
CA LYS A 112 5.73 -4.95 3.70
C LYS A 112 5.65 -6.47 3.74
N PHE A 113 4.48 -7.03 4.04
CA PHE A 113 4.26 -8.47 4.00
C PHE A 113 4.52 -9.06 2.61
N THR A 114 4.06 -8.39 1.56
CA THR A 114 4.34 -8.79 0.18
C THR A 114 5.85 -8.80 -0.10
N ASN A 115 6.57 -7.77 0.33
CA ASN A 115 8.02 -7.70 0.14
C ASN A 115 8.78 -8.80 0.86
N GLU A 116 8.37 -9.15 2.09
CA GLU A 116 9.08 -10.09 2.95
C GLU A 116 8.69 -11.55 2.71
N SER A 117 7.45 -11.83 2.33
CA SER A 117 6.89 -13.18 2.33
C SER A 117 6.48 -13.69 0.94
N CYS A 118 6.37 -12.82 -0.07
CA CYS A 118 6.04 -13.25 -1.42
C CYS A 118 7.27 -13.82 -2.13
N PRO A 119 7.15 -14.95 -2.84
CA PRO A 119 8.20 -15.42 -3.72
C PRO A 119 8.60 -14.33 -4.73
N GLU A 120 9.92 -14.16 -4.96
CA GLU A 120 10.48 -13.02 -5.71
C GLU A 120 9.85 -12.83 -7.09
N ASN A 121 9.62 -13.93 -7.82
CA ASN A 121 9.03 -13.94 -9.15
C ASN A 121 7.54 -13.55 -9.19
N HIS A 122 6.89 -13.41 -8.04
CA HIS A 122 5.48 -13.05 -7.93
C HIS A 122 5.25 -11.65 -7.31
N LYS A 123 6.25 -11.02 -6.70
CA LYS A 123 6.10 -9.77 -5.95
C LYS A 123 5.42 -8.66 -6.74
N GLU A 124 5.89 -8.39 -7.96
CA GLU A 124 5.33 -7.30 -8.78
C GLU A 124 3.85 -7.51 -9.05
N ARG A 125 3.45 -8.74 -9.37
CA ARG A 125 2.04 -9.09 -9.56
C ARG A 125 1.19 -8.79 -8.33
N TYR A 126 1.69 -9.12 -7.12
CA TYR A 126 0.91 -8.87 -5.89
C TYR A 126 0.91 -7.40 -5.48
N TYR A 127 1.94 -6.63 -5.79
CA TYR A 127 1.87 -5.18 -5.67
C TYR A 127 0.81 -4.57 -6.60
N GLU A 128 0.71 -5.05 -7.83
CA GLU A 128 -0.36 -4.63 -8.74
C GLU A 128 -1.75 -5.00 -8.22
N ILE A 129 -1.93 -6.25 -7.75
CA ILE A 129 -3.20 -6.69 -7.16
C ILE A 129 -3.56 -5.82 -5.96
N ALA A 130 -2.63 -5.53 -5.04
CA ALA A 130 -2.86 -4.65 -3.91
C ALA A 130 -3.40 -3.28 -4.34
N ASN A 131 -2.81 -2.69 -5.39
CA ASN A 131 -3.27 -1.39 -5.90
C ASN A 131 -4.65 -1.46 -6.58
N TYR A 132 -4.89 -2.49 -7.39
CA TYR A 132 -6.16 -2.62 -8.11
C TYR A 132 -7.34 -2.98 -7.21
N THR A 133 -7.09 -3.61 -6.07
CA THR A 133 -8.14 -3.98 -5.11
C THR A 133 -8.53 -2.84 -4.17
N MET A 134 -7.71 -1.79 -4.08
CA MET A 134 -7.98 -0.64 -3.21
C MET A 134 -8.76 0.46 -3.96
N PRO A 135 -9.65 1.19 -3.26
CA PRO A 135 -10.27 2.38 -3.82
C PRO A 135 -9.21 3.41 -4.25
N VAL A 136 -9.41 4.06 -5.39
CA VAL A 136 -8.46 5.08 -5.91
C VAL A 136 -8.20 6.17 -4.87
N LYS A 137 -9.21 6.59 -4.11
CA LYS A 137 -9.05 7.58 -3.04
C LYS A 137 -8.17 7.09 -1.88
N PHE A 138 -8.07 5.78 -1.66
CA PHE A 138 -7.11 5.25 -0.70
C PHE A 138 -5.66 5.44 -1.20
N LEU A 139 -5.40 5.16 -2.46
CA LEU A 139 -4.09 5.42 -3.07
C LEU A 139 -3.75 6.91 -3.04
N HIS A 140 -4.73 7.77 -3.29
CA HIS A 140 -4.58 9.23 -3.15
C HIS A 140 -4.25 9.64 -1.71
N LEU A 141 -4.85 9.02 -0.69
CA LEU A 141 -4.50 9.29 0.71
C LEU A 141 -3.03 8.97 1.01
N VAL A 142 -2.50 7.85 0.48
CA VAL A 142 -1.07 7.52 0.61
C VAL A 142 -0.20 8.57 -0.07
N CYS A 143 -0.61 9.07 -1.24
CA CYS A 143 0.10 10.16 -1.93
C CYS A 143 0.03 11.50 -1.16
N LEU A 144 -1.12 11.84 -0.56
CA LEU A 144 -1.21 13.02 0.30
C LEU A 144 -0.31 12.91 1.52
N ALA A 145 -0.24 11.72 2.14
CA ALA A 145 0.68 11.47 3.24
C ALA A 145 2.15 11.60 2.80
N TYR A 146 2.50 11.19 1.59
CA TYR A 146 3.84 11.40 1.01
C TYR A 146 4.18 12.89 0.88
N VAL A 147 3.23 13.70 0.43
CA VAL A 147 3.45 15.14 0.24
C VAL A 147 3.45 15.91 1.57
N PHE A 148 2.54 15.60 2.50
CA PHE A 148 2.23 16.45 3.64
C PHE A 148 2.55 15.86 5.00
N SER A 149 3.10 14.63 5.09
CA SER A 149 3.52 14.03 6.37
C SER A 149 5.02 13.72 6.40
N ASP A 150 5.53 13.46 7.59
CA ASP A 150 6.89 12.99 7.86
C ASP A 150 6.91 11.53 8.38
N TRP A 151 5.84 10.79 8.14
CA TRP A 151 5.71 9.41 8.61
C TRP A 151 6.79 8.49 8.03
N LYS A 152 7.53 7.82 8.89
CA LYS A 152 8.64 6.94 8.46
C LYS A 152 8.21 5.85 7.48
N ILE A 153 6.99 5.31 7.65
CA ILE A 153 6.45 4.28 6.76
C ILE A 153 6.32 4.73 5.29
N ILE A 154 6.24 6.03 5.04
CA ILE A 154 6.15 6.59 3.68
C ILE A 154 7.45 6.37 2.89
N LYS A 155 8.63 6.43 3.54
CA LYS A 155 9.91 6.14 2.90
C LYS A 155 9.99 4.67 2.43
N ASP A 156 9.37 3.78 3.18
CA ASP A 156 9.33 2.36 2.80
C ASP A 156 8.43 2.14 1.58
N PHE A 157 7.30 2.87 1.46
CA PHE A 157 6.48 2.87 0.23
C PHE A 157 7.27 3.33 -1.00
N GLU A 158 8.15 4.31 -0.84
CA GLU A 158 9.05 4.78 -1.90
C GLU A 158 10.00 3.64 -2.33
N SER A 159 10.57 2.90 -1.39
CA SER A 159 11.44 1.76 -1.66
C SER A 159 10.75 0.61 -2.39
N PHE A 160 9.44 0.45 -2.24
CA PHE A 160 8.62 -0.52 -2.97
C PHE A 160 8.19 -0.02 -4.37
N GLY A 161 8.63 1.16 -4.80
CA GLY A 161 8.27 1.74 -6.09
C GLY A 161 6.80 2.17 -6.20
N PHE A 162 6.08 2.31 -5.08
CA PHE A 162 4.65 2.64 -5.06
C PHE A 162 4.35 3.93 -5.81
N PHE A 163 5.13 5.00 -5.59
CA PHE A 163 4.88 6.34 -6.11
C PHE A 163 5.26 6.50 -7.60
N ASN A 164 6.02 5.55 -8.17
CA ASN A 164 6.40 5.56 -9.58
C ASN A 164 5.33 4.98 -10.52
N ARG A 165 4.17 4.61 -9.98
CA ARG A 165 3.08 4.00 -10.75
C ARG A 165 2.33 5.03 -11.55
N LYS A 166 1.92 4.63 -12.78
CA LYS A 166 1.23 5.50 -13.73
C LYS A 166 -0.01 6.15 -13.09
N GLY A 167 -0.04 7.47 -13.12
CA GLY A 167 -1.14 8.28 -12.60
C GLY A 167 -0.94 8.77 -11.16
N LEU A 168 -0.14 8.08 -10.33
CA LEU A 168 0.20 8.56 -8.99
C LEU A 168 1.31 9.61 -9.04
N ASP A 169 2.27 9.44 -9.94
CA ASP A 169 3.34 10.40 -10.22
C ASP A 169 2.78 11.80 -10.54
N LYS A 170 1.83 11.87 -11.47
CA LYS A 170 1.17 13.13 -11.82
C LYS A 170 0.40 13.72 -10.63
N TYR A 171 -0.38 12.88 -9.92
CA TYR A 171 -1.12 13.32 -8.74
C TYR A 171 -0.20 13.91 -7.66
N ILE A 172 0.94 13.26 -7.41
CA ILE A 172 1.94 13.75 -6.45
C ILE A 172 2.53 15.08 -6.92
N MET A 173 2.89 15.22 -8.20
CA MET A 173 3.42 16.47 -8.76
C MET A 173 2.43 17.61 -8.58
N ASP A 174 1.16 17.41 -8.90
CA ASP A 174 0.12 18.42 -8.73
C ASP A 174 0.04 18.93 -7.27
N PHE A 175 0.17 18.02 -6.27
CA PHE A 175 0.17 18.41 -4.85
C PHE A 175 1.52 18.93 -4.34
N MET A 176 2.64 18.51 -4.92
CA MET A 176 3.95 19.13 -4.67
C MET A 176 3.97 20.58 -5.15
N ASP A 177 3.38 20.86 -6.31
CA ASP A 177 3.21 22.21 -6.80
C ASP A 177 2.33 23.04 -5.86
N VAL A 178 1.22 22.48 -5.35
CA VAL A 178 0.38 23.10 -4.32
C VAL A 178 1.20 23.43 -3.07
N LYS A 179 2.06 22.51 -2.61
CA LYS A 179 2.91 22.69 -1.44
C LYS A 179 3.98 23.76 -1.60
N ASN A 180 4.54 23.90 -2.80
CA ASN A 180 5.69 24.77 -3.11
C ASN A 180 5.28 26.12 -3.72
N PHE A 181 3.97 26.38 -3.86
CA PHE A 181 3.46 27.56 -4.56
C PHE A 181 3.75 28.89 -3.82
N TYR A 182 4.19 28.84 -2.56
CA TYR A 182 4.60 30.00 -1.77
C TYR A 182 5.93 29.69 -1.04
#